data_59d8776f040e36895026fb1f365006e5
#
_entry.id   59d8776f040e36895026fb1f365006e5
#
_cell.length_a   1.000
_cell.length_b   1.000
_cell.length_c   1.000
_cell.angle_alpha   90.00
_cell.angle_beta   90.00
_cell.angle_gamma   90.00
#
_symmetry.space_group_name_H-M   'P 1'
#
loop_
_entity.id
_entity.type
_entity.pdbx_description
1 polymer ?
#
loop_
_entity_poly.entity_id
_entity_poly.type
_entity_poly.pdbx_seq_one_letter_code
_entity_poly.pdbx_strand_id
1 'polypeptide(L)'
;MAKVVTFGEVMLRLSTPGYLRFSQAKQFDATFGGGEANVAVSLANYGIDVQFVTRLPENEIAQSCVRDLHSYGVGTDYCIYGGDRLGIYFLETGAVTRGSKVVYDRAHSSISEIQAGMIDWEKVLAGASWFHWTGITPAISQGAADACLEAVRTANRLGVTVSCDLNYRKNLWMYGKKASEVMPSLVECCDIILGNEEDAEKVFGIKPEGFDAAATEGKVNAAEFESVCTQLMHKFPRAKKVIITLRGSINANHNTWGGVLYDGQKLYTSPRYDITHIVDRVGGGDSFMGGLIYGLLTYTGDDHKALNFAVAASCLKHTIFG
;
A
#
# COMPACT_ATOMS: atom_id res chain seq x y z
N MET A 1 -11.87 -19.96 6.89
CA MET A 1 -11.51 -18.96 5.89
C MET A 1 -10.19 -18.30 6.33
N ALA A 2 -9.39 -17.80 5.39
CA ALA A 2 -8.17 -17.09 5.76
C ALA A 2 -8.54 -15.76 6.43
N LYS A 3 -7.95 -15.47 7.59
CA LYS A 3 -8.06 -14.18 8.29
C LYS A 3 -6.85 -13.34 7.89
N VAL A 4 -7.09 -12.15 7.36
CA VAL A 4 -6.04 -11.18 7.02
C VAL A 4 -6.10 -10.02 7.99
N VAL A 5 -4.95 -9.54 8.44
CA VAL A 5 -4.83 -8.34 9.27
C VAL A 5 -4.02 -7.30 8.51
N THR A 6 -4.50 -6.06 8.47
CA THR A 6 -3.76 -4.92 7.91
C THR A 6 -3.57 -3.83 8.98
N PHE A 7 -2.42 -3.16 8.98
CA PHE A 7 -2.09 -2.13 9.98
C PHE A 7 -1.54 -0.87 9.34
N GLY A 8 -2.18 0.26 9.59
CA GLY A 8 -1.71 1.54 9.10
C GLY A 8 -2.66 2.70 9.37
N GLU A 9 -2.46 3.80 8.65
CA GLU A 9 -3.27 5.00 8.77
C GLU A 9 -4.48 4.97 7.84
N VAL A 10 -5.62 5.40 8.35
CA VAL A 10 -6.77 5.84 7.56
C VAL A 10 -6.97 7.34 7.76
N MET A 11 -7.24 8.06 6.68
CA MET A 11 -7.42 9.51 6.68
C MET A 11 -8.79 9.89 6.09
N LEU A 12 -9.30 11.03 6.51
CA LEU A 12 -10.38 11.70 5.81
C LEU A 12 -9.83 12.31 4.50
N ARG A 13 -10.34 11.87 3.36
CA ARG A 13 -10.06 12.43 2.05
C ARG A 13 -11.10 13.47 1.70
N LEU A 14 -10.66 14.66 1.34
CA LEU A 14 -11.47 15.77 0.87
C LEU A 14 -11.10 16.09 -0.58
N SER A 15 -11.93 15.66 -1.53
CA SER A 15 -11.68 15.83 -2.96
C SER A 15 -12.48 16.99 -3.54
N THR A 16 -11.86 17.79 -4.42
CA THR A 16 -12.61 18.79 -5.18
C THR A 16 -13.55 18.08 -6.16
N PRO A 17 -14.80 18.58 -6.34
CA PRO A 17 -15.73 17.99 -7.32
C PRO A 17 -15.16 18.03 -8.74
N GLY A 18 -15.26 16.91 -9.45
CA GLY A 18 -14.79 16.77 -10.83
C GLY A 18 -13.34 17.18 -11.00
N TYR A 19 -13.08 18.14 -11.87
CA TYR A 19 -11.74 18.65 -12.16
C TYR A 19 -11.50 20.08 -11.66
N LEU A 20 -12.28 20.56 -10.69
CA LEU A 20 -12.08 21.87 -10.09
C LEU A 20 -10.72 21.95 -9.39
N ARG A 21 -10.10 23.12 -9.48
CA ARG A 21 -8.91 23.44 -8.68
C ARG A 21 -9.31 23.78 -7.25
N PHE A 22 -8.40 23.67 -6.30
CA PHE A 22 -8.61 24.12 -4.91
C PHE A 22 -9.12 25.56 -4.85
N SER A 23 -8.59 26.44 -5.71
CA SER A 23 -9.02 27.85 -5.79
C SER A 23 -10.43 28.07 -6.33
N GLN A 24 -11.04 27.06 -6.95
CA GLN A 24 -12.38 27.14 -7.54
C GLN A 24 -13.43 26.41 -6.70
N ALA A 25 -13.00 25.40 -5.91
CA ALA A 25 -13.89 24.56 -5.13
C ALA A 25 -14.53 25.36 -3.98
N LYS A 26 -15.84 25.21 -3.82
CA LYS A 26 -16.65 25.75 -2.72
C LYS A 26 -17.10 24.67 -1.74
N GLN A 27 -16.89 23.41 -2.11
CA GLN A 27 -17.24 22.21 -1.34
C GLN A 27 -16.23 21.11 -1.64
N PHE A 28 -16.23 20.08 -0.83
CA PHE A 28 -15.40 18.89 -1.01
C PHE A 28 -16.25 17.63 -0.85
N ASP A 29 -15.99 16.63 -1.67
CA ASP A 29 -16.50 15.28 -1.48
C ASP A 29 -15.65 14.58 -0.44
N ALA A 30 -16.28 14.04 0.60
CA ALA A 30 -15.62 13.39 1.73
C ALA A 30 -15.67 11.86 1.56
N THR A 31 -14.52 11.21 1.64
CA THR A 31 -14.36 9.76 1.69
C THR A 31 -13.26 9.40 2.69
N PHE A 32 -13.13 8.13 3.06
CA PHE A 32 -12.03 7.67 3.90
C PHE A 32 -11.10 6.80 3.06
N GLY A 33 -9.78 6.87 3.35
CA GLY A 33 -8.80 6.07 2.65
C GLY A 33 -7.42 6.10 3.31
N GLY A 34 -6.68 5.05 3.05
CA GLY A 34 -5.32 4.84 3.53
C GLY A 34 -4.78 3.55 2.93
N GLY A 35 -3.48 3.40 2.76
CA GLY A 35 -2.90 2.26 2.04
C GLY A 35 -3.47 0.94 2.51
N GLU A 36 -3.30 0.65 3.79
CA GLU A 36 -3.71 -0.61 4.41
C GLU A 36 -5.23 -0.74 4.60
N ALA A 37 -5.93 0.39 4.80
CA ALA A 37 -7.39 0.42 4.83
C ALA A 37 -7.99 0.09 3.44
N ASN A 38 -7.41 0.63 2.37
CA ASN A 38 -7.82 0.34 0.99
C ASN A 38 -7.58 -1.14 0.63
N VAL A 39 -6.46 -1.73 1.09
CA VAL A 39 -6.19 -3.17 0.96
C VAL A 39 -7.25 -3.98 1.70
N ALA A 40 -7.60 -3.58 2.93
CA ALA A 40 -8.65 -4.24 3.72
C ALA A 40 -10.01 -4.20 3.01
N VAL A 41 -10.42 -3.03 2.49
CA VAL A 41 -11.67 -2.88 1.73
C VAL A 41 -11.67 -3.77 0.48
N SER A 42 -10.58 -3.82 -0.27
CA SER A 42 -10.46 -4.70 -1.43
C SER A 42 -10.64 -6.17 -1.05
N LEU A 43 -9.97 -6.63 0.01
CA LEU A 43 -10.05 -8.01 0.50
C LEU A 43 -11.45 -8.37 1.00
N ALA A 44 -12.11 -7.48 1.75
CA ALA A 44 -13.48 -7.68 2.20
C ALA A 44 -14.45 -7.83 1.02
N ASN A 45 -14.31 -7.00 -0.01
CA ASN A 45 -15.09 -7.13 -1.25
C ASN A 45 -14.85 -8.45 -2.01
N TYR A 46 -13.68 -9.08 -1.82
CA TYR A 46 -13.40 -10.42 -2.36
C TYR A 46 -13.87 -11.56 -1.42
N GLY A 47 -14.54 -11.24 -0.32
CA GLY A 47 -15.06 -12.21 0.64
C GLY A 47 -14.02 -12.78 1.61
N ILE A 48 -12.89 -12.12 1.79
CA ILE A 48 -11.87 -12.48 2.77
C ILE A 48 -12.27 -11.88 4.14
N ASP A 49 -12.12 -12.66 5.21
CA ASP A 49 -12.20 -12.15 6.59
C ASP A 49 -11.00 -11.25 6.87
N VAL A 50 -11.23 -9.96 7.05
CA VAL A 50 -10.17 -8.96 7.22
C VAL A 50 -10.41 -8.07 8.42
N GLN A 51 -9.35 -7.83 9.19
CA GLN A 51 -9.31 -6.89 10.30
C GLN A 51 -8.33 -5.76 9.96
N PHE A 52 -8.82 -4.53 9.99
CA PHE A 52 -7.98 -3.33 9.90
C PHE A 52 -7.63 -2.85 11.30
N VAL A 53 -6.36 -2.57 11.54
CA VAL A 53 -5.84 -2.13 12.83
C VAL A 53 -5.23 -0.74 12.69
N THR A 54 -5.61 0.16 13.57
CA THR A 54 -5.13 1.54 13.60
C THR A 54 -5.38 2.17 14.97
N ARG A 55 -4.95 3.43 15.15
CA ARG A 55 -5.34 4.26 16.30
C ARG A 55 -6.19 5.44 15.81
N LEU A 56 -7.36 5.62 16.41
CA LEU A 56 -8.37 6.61 16.03
C LEU A 56 -8.67 7.55 17.19
N PRO A 57 -9.07 8.82 16.93
CA PRO A 57 -9.57 9.71 17.97
C PRO A 57 -10.97 9.27 18.42
N GLU A 58 -11.35 9.69 19.63
CA GLU A 58 -12.72 9.47 20.18
C GLU A 58 -13.65 10.61 19.74
N ASN A 59 -14.02 10.65 18.45
CA ASN A 59 -14.94 11.67 17.92
C ASN A 59 -15.84 11.12 16.80
N GLU A 60 -16.81 11.91 16.38
CA GLU A 60 -17.84 11.54 15.40
C GLU A 60 -17.26 11.28 14.01
N ILE A 61 -16.16 11.93 13.65
CA ILE A 61 -15.48 11.72 12.35
C ILE A 61 -14.84 10.31 12.33
N ALA A 62 -14.17 9.92 13.41
CA ALA A 62 -13.62 8.57 13.53
C ALA A 62 -14.72 7.50 13.55
N GLN A 63 -15.86 7.77 14.24
CA GLN A 63 -17.02 6.87 14.22
C GLN A 63 -17.62 6.75 12.81
N SER A 64 -17.62 7.84 12.02
CA SER A 64 -18.04 7.80 10.62
C SER A 64 -17.10 6.96 9.78
N CYS A 65 -15.78 7.08 10.00
CA CYS A 65 -14.77 6.25 9.36
C CYS A 65 -14.97 4.74 9.66
N VAL A 66 -15.21 4.40 10.93
CA VAL A 66 -15.46 3.00 11.31
C VAL A 66 -16.74 2.47 10.65
N ARG A 67 -17.81 3.25 10.62
CA ARG A 67 -19.05 2.86 9.92
C ARG A 67 -18.84 2.67 8.43
N ASP A 68 -18.02 3.51 7.80
CA ASP A 68 -17.68 3.39 6.39
C ASP A 68 -16.92 2.07 6.12
N LEU A 69 -15.90 1.76 6.91
CA LEU A 69 -15.16 0.50 6.83
C LEU A 69 -16.08 -0.73 7.05
N HIS A 70 -16.97 -0.67 8.04
CA HIS A 70 -17.95 -1.73 8.29
C HIS A 70 -18.93 -1.91 7.12
N SER A 71 -19.28 -0.84 6.40
CA SER A 71 -20.17 -0.94 5.23
C SER A 71 -19.59 -1.78 4.10
N TYR A 72 -18.26 -1.89 4.03
CA TYR A 72 -17.53 -2.79 3.13
C TYR A 72 -17.25 -4.17 3.72
N GLY A 73 -17.62 -4.43 4.98
CA GLY A 73 -17.34 -5.70 5.65
C GLY A 73 -15.95 -5.79 6.29
N VAL A 74 -15.23 -4.68 6.44
CA VAL A 74 -13.95 -4.64 7.15
C VAL A 74 -14.16 -4.65 8.66
N GLY A 75 -13.57 -5.61 9.38
CA GLY A 75 -13.56 -5.63 10.84
C GLY A 75 -12.60 -4.58 11.41
N THR A 76 -12.98 -3.99 12.55
CA THR A 76 -12.19 -2.97 13.26
C THR A 76 -12.08 -3.25 14.75
N ASP A 77 -12.26 -4.50 15.15
CA ASP A 77 -12.33 -4.93 16.57
C ASP A 77 -11.04 -4.66 17.34
N TYR A 78 -9.94 -4.50 16.64
CA TYR A 78 -8.60 -4.26 17.21
C TYR A 78 -8.11 -2.82 17.02
N CYS A 79 -8.96 -1.91 16.54
CA CYS A 79 -8.63 -0.50 16.56
C CYS A 79 -8.55 0.00 18.00
N ILE A 80 -7.51 0.77 18.30
CA ILE A 80 -7.35 1.44 19.59
C ILE A 80 -7.74 2.91 19.48
N TYR A 81 -8.16 3.50 20.59
CA TYR A 81 -8.65 4.87 20.61
C TYR A 81 -7.76 5.77 21.45
N GLY A 82 -7.71 7.04 21.10
CA GLY A 82 -6.95 8.10 21.74
C GLY A 82 -6.32 9.06 20.73
N GLY A 83 -5.73 10.15 21.23
CA GLY A 83 -5.28 11.28 20.40
C GLY A 83 -6.44 12.18 19.97
N ASP A 84 -6.13 13.29 19.31
CA ASP A 84 -7.10 14.37 19.11
C ASP A 84 -7.77 14.36 17.73
N ARG A 85 -7.11 13.81 16.68
CA ARG A 85 -7.60 13.98 15.33
C ARG A 85 -7.30 12.80 14.40
N LEU A 86 -8.15 12.64 13.41
CA LEU A 86 -7.87 11.86 12.21
C LEU A 86 -6.99 12.68 11.25
N GLY A 87 -6.06 12.03 10.56
CA GLY A 87 -5.33 12.66 9.47
C GLY A 87 -6.28 13.06 8.32
N ILE A 88 -5.96 14.14 7.61
CA ILE A 88 -6.74 14.62 6.47
C ILE A 88 -5.80 14.75 5.26
N TYR A 89 -6.33 14.47 4.09
CA TYR A 89 -5.70 14.94 2.86
C TYR A 89 -6.70 15.53 1.89
N PHE A 90 -6.25 16.55 1.18
CA PHE A 90 -7.02 17.23 0.16
C PHE A 90 -6.54 16.77 -1.22
N LEU A 91 -7.47 16.46 -2.10
CA LEU A 91 -7.18 16.02 -3.47
C LEU A 91 -7.79 16.97 -4.50
N GLU A 92 -6.94 17.49 -5.37
CA GLU A 92 -7.33 18.13 -6.63
C GLU A 92 -7.08 17.15 -7.77
N THR A 93 -8.13 16.68 -8.41
CA THR A 93 -8.02 15.73 -9.52
C THR A 93 -7.40 16.39 -10.76
N GLY A 94 -6.41 15.75 -11.34
CA GLY A 94 -5.73 16.20 -12.55
C GLY A 94 -6.58 16.01 -13.80
N ALA A 95 -6.26 16.78 -14.83
CA ALA A 95 -6.89 16.66 -16.15
C ALA A 95 -5.87 16.90 -17.25
N VAL A 96 -5.78 15.99 -18.20
CA VAL A 96 -4.86 16.02 -19.36
C VAL A 96 -3.42 16.27 -18.91
N THR A 97 -2.86 17.44 -19.22
CA THR A 97 -1.48 17.82 -18.85
C THR A 97 -1.34 18.32 -17.42
N ARG A 98 -2.44 18.66 -16.77
CA ARG A 98 -2.44 19.13 -15.38
C ARG A 98 -2.48 17.94 -14.43
N GLY A 99 -1.37 17.64 -13.76
CA GLY A 99 -1.28 16.56 -12.76
C GLY A 99 -2.22 16.80 -11.56
N SER A 100 -2.61 15.72 -10.89
CA SER A 100 -3.31 15.78 -9.61
C SER A 100 -2.43 16.42 -8.54
N LYS A 101 -3.04 17.10 -7.57
CA LYS A 101 -2.36 17.66 -6.40
C LYS A 101 -2.92 17.07 -5.13
N VAL A 102 -2.04 16.75 -4.20
CA VAL A 102 -2.41 16.27 -2.87
C VAL A 102 -1.77 17.20 -1.85
N VAL A 103 -2.58 17.64 -0.88
CA VAL A 103 -2.13 18.39 0.28
C VAL A 103 -2.46 17.59 1.52
N TYR A 104 -1.45 17.25 2.32
CA TYR A 104 -1.62 16.49 3.55
C TYR A 104 -1.70 17.40 4.75
N ASP A 105 -2.68 17.13 5.61
CA ASP A 105 -2.82 17.67 6.95
C ASP A 105 -2.95 16.48 7.92
N ARG A 106 -1.81 15.82 8.21
CA ARG A 106 -1.75 14.57 8.97
C ARG A 106 -0.80 14.62 10.18
N ALA A 107 -0.14 15.76 10.44
CA ALA A 107 0.66 15.91 11.63
C ALA A 107 -0.21 15.77 12.89
N HIS A 108 0.32 15.13 13.93
CA HIS A 108 -0.39 14.90 15.19
C HIS A 108 -1.72 14.14 15.00
N SER A 109 -1.83 13.31 13.97
CA SER A 109 -2.95 12.37 13.86
C SER A 109 -2.82 11.29 14.93
N SER A 110 -3.94 10.71 15.35
CA SER A 110 -3.97 9.69 16.41
C SER A 110 -3.00 8.54 16.15
N ILE A 111 -2.90 8.07 14.89
CA ILE A 111 -1.94 7.03 14.51
C ILE A 111 -0.48 7.52 14.57
N SER A 112 -0.21 8.80 14.33
CA SER A 112 1.15 9.33 14.41
C SER A 112 1.71 9.36 15.85
N GLU A 113 0.83 9.27 16.84
CA GLU A 113 1.17 9.24 18.27
C GLU A 113 1.15 7.84 18.87
N ILE A 114 0.97 6.80 18.04
CA ILE A 114 1.03 5.41 18.50
C ILE A 114 2.44 5.08 19.02
N GLN A 115 2.50 4.20 20.02
CA GLN A 115 3.75 3.70 20.57
C GLN A 115 3.74 2.16 20.58
N ALA A 116 4.91 1.55 20.56
CA ALA A 116 5.04 0.12 20.82
C ALA A 116 4.39 -0.27 22.15
N GLY A 117 3.79 -1.44 22.22
CA GLY A 117 3.07 -1.96 23.38
C GLY A 117 1.63 -1.44 23.54
N MET A 118 1.17 -0.49 22.70
CA MET A 118 -0.24 -0.05 22.73
C MET A 118 -1.20 -1.07 22.12
N ILE A 119 -0.71 -1.93 21.23
CA ILE A 119 -1.51 -2.97 20.59
C ILE A 119 -1.01 -4.34 21.06
N ASP A 120 -1.95 -5.19 21.50
CA ASP A 120 -1.69 -6.59 21.81
C ASP A 120 -1.63 -7.42 20.51
N TRP A 121 -0.44 -7.44 19.88
CA TRP A 121 -0.23 -8.13 18.62
C TRP A 121 -0.41 -9.65 18.71
N GLU A 122 -0.20 -10.26 19.88
CA GLU A 122 -0.50 -11.68 20.08
C GLU A 122 -2.00 -11.97 19.89
N LYS A 123 -2.84 -11.14 20.48
CA LYS A 123 -4.30 -11.23 20.35
C LYS A 123 -4.78 -10.89 18.95
N VAL A 124 -4.24 -9.82 18.36
CA VAL A 124 -4.62 -9.35 17.02
C VAL A 124 -4.32 -10.41 15.96
N LEU A 125 -3.12 -10.99 16.02
CA LEU A 125 -2.63 -11.93 15.03
C LEU A 125 -3.00 -13.40 15.31
N ALA A 126 -3.65 -13.67 16.44
CA ALA A 126 -4.11 -15.02 16.76
C ALA A 126 -5.03 -15.55 15.64
N GLY A 127 -4.63 -16.68 15.04
CA GLY A 127 -5.36 -17.32 13.95
C GLY A 127 -5.33 -16.58 12.62
N ALA A 128 -4.54 -15.51 12.49
CA ALA A 128 -4.34 -14.84 11.22
C ALA A 128 -3.48 -15.70 10.28
N SER A 129 -3.81 -15.69 9.00
CA SER A 129 -3.02 -16.33 7.93
C SER A 129 -2.06 -15.34 7.29
N TRP A 130 -2.38 -14.04 7.37
CA TRP A 130 -1.65 -12.99 6.65
C TRP A 130 -1.66 -11.67 7.42
N PHE A 131 -0.53 -10.99 7.43
CA PHE A 131 -0.36 -9.63 7.93
C PHE A 131 0.19 -8.72 6.84
N HIS A 132 -0.42 -7.57 6.62
CA HIS A 132 0.01 -6.59 5.62
C HIS A 132 0.21 -5.21 6.21
N TRP A 133 1.29 -4.53 5.77
CA TRP A 133 1.63 -3.15 6.12
C TRP A 133 2.28 -2.45 4.91
N THR A 134 2.36 -1.12 4.96
CA THR A 134 3.07 -0.33 3.94
C THR A 134 4.18 0.52 4.55
N GLY A 135 5.16 0.90 3.74
CA GLY A 135 6.24 1.80 4.15
C GLY A 135 5.80 3.21 4.52
N ILE A 136 4.52 3.53 4.34
CA ILE A 136 3.94 4.78 4.85
C ILE A 136 3.85 4.74 6.38
N THR A 137 3.40 3.65 6.96
CA THR A 137 3.18 3.52 8.41
C THR A 137 4.44 3.81 9.23
N PRO A 138 5.60 3.17 9.00
CA PRO A 138 6.83 3.50 9.71
C PRO A 138 7.41 4.88 9.35
N ALA A 139 6.96 5.50 8.27
CA ALA A 139 7.42 6.83 7.86
C ALA A 139 6.72 7.98 8.60
N ILE A 140 5.62 7.70 9.32
CA ILE A 140 4.80 8.71 10.00
C ILE A 140 5.50 9.23 11.26
N SER A 141 5.99 8.31 12.11
CA SER A 141 6.67 8.61 13.37
C SER A 141 7.54 7.46 13.84
N GLN A 142 8.44 7.71 14.79
CA GLN A 142 9.24 6.67 15.42
C GLN A 142 8.34 5.64 16.12
N GLY A 143 7.31 6.10 16.86
CA GLY A 143 6.38 5.19 17.54
C GLY A 143 5.61 4.29 16.58
N ALA A 144 5.19 4.81 15.42
CA ALA A 144 4.56 4.00 14.38
C ALA A 144 5.53 2.98 13.75
N ALA A 145 6.80 3.34 13.57
CA ALA A 145 7.84 2.42 13.12
C ALA A 145 8.08 1.29 14.14
N ASP A 146 8.15 1.62 15.42
CA ASP A 146 8.37 0.66 16.51
C ASP A 146 7.15 -0.29 16.66
N ALA A 147 5.93 0.23 16.59
CA ALA A 147 4.71 -0.58 16.60
C ALA A 147 4.63 -1.52 15.39
N CYS A 148 5.04 -1.06 14.21
CA CYS A 148 5.11 -1.89 13.01
C CYS A 148 6.16 -3.01 13.17
N LEU A 149 7.33 -2.70 13.74
CA LEU A 149 8.38 -3.70 14.00
C LEU A 149 7.92 -4.76 15.00
N GLU A 150 7.20 -4.36 16.05
CA GLU A 150 6.58 -5.28 17.00
C GLU A 150 5.58 -6.21 16.30
N ALA A 151 4.72 -5.66 15.42
CA ALA A 151 3.75 -6.42 14.66
C ALA A 151 4.40 -7.48 13.75
N VAL A 152 5.37 -7.09 12.92
CA VAL A 152 6.00 -8.02 11.97
C VAL A 152 6.80 -9.11 12.68
N ARG A 153 7.44 -8.81 13.80
CA ARG A 153 8.14 -9.81 14.63
C ARG A 153 7.17 -10.79 15.27
N THR A 154 6.05 -10.29 15.78
CA THR A 154 5.01 -11.14 16.34
C THR A 154 4.37 -12.02 15.26
N ALA A 155 4.07 -11.47 14.08
CA ALA A 155 3.58 -12.25 12.95
C ALA A 155 4.53 -13.39 12.58
N ASN A 156 5.85 -13.11 12.50
CA ASN A 156 6.86 -14.13 12.22
C ASN A 156 6.89 -15.24 13.28
N ARG A 157 6.81 -14.89 14.57
CA ARG A 157 6.81 -15.86 15.66
C ARG A 157 5.57 -16.75 15.65
N LEU A 158 4.44 -16.20 15.21
CA LEU A 158 3.18 -16.94 15.08
C LEU A 158 3.06 -17.69 13.74
N GLY A 159 4.04 -17.60 12.85
CA GLY A 159 4.00 -18.26 11.52
C GLY A 159 3.04 -17.62 10.53
N VAL A 160 2.63 -16.36 10.78
CA VAL A 160 1.77 -15.59 9.89
C VAL A 160 2.58 -15.09 8.69
N THR A 161 2.05 -15.22 7.48
CA THR A 161 2.67 -14.66 6.27
C THR A 161 2.68 -13.13 6.34
N VAL A 162 3.83 -12.52 6.11
CA VAL A 162 3.98 -11.05 6.15
C VAL A 162 4.23 -10.50 4.77
N SER A 163 3.46 -9.48 4.39
CA SER A 163 3.70 -8.71 3.16
C SER A 163 3.86 -7.22 3.43
N CYS A 164 4.66 -6.56 2.61
CA CYS A 164 4.77 -5.11 2.61
C CYS A 164 4.63 -4.53 1.19
N ASP A 165 4.08 -3.32 1.11
CA ASP A 165 4.31 -2.40 -0.01
C ASP A 165 5.35 -1.38 0.44
N LEU A 166 6.49 -1.29 -0.25
CA LEU A 166 7.58 -0.38 0.10
C LEU A 166 7.13 1.08 0.08
N ASN A 167 6.30 1.44 -0.84
CA ASN A 167 5.49 2.66 -0.90
C ASN A 167 6.23 3.93 -0.44
N TYR A 168 7.46 4.11 -0.91
CA TYR A 168 8.30 5.23 -0.48
C TYR A 168 7.66 6.57 -0.79
N ARG A 169 7.66 7.47 0.19
CA ARG A 169 7.16 8.84 0.08
C ARG A 169 8.21 9.82 0.56
N LYS A 170 8.80 10.57 -0.37
CA LYS A 170 9.88 11.54 -0.11
C LYS A 170 9.54 12.55 0.99
N ASN A 171 8.26 12.95 1.10
CA ASN A 171 7.80 13.99 2.03
C ASN A 171 7.38 13.45 3.42
N LEU A 172 7.55 12.16 3.66
CA LEU A 172 7.47 11.54 4.98
C LEU A 172 8.89 11.42 5.58
N TRP A 173 9.09 10.69 6.64
CA TRP A 173 10.39 10.53 7.32
C TRP A 173 10.90 11.83 7.95
N MET A 174 9.99 12.62 8.54
CA MET A 174 10.33 13.95 9.10
C MET A 174 10.69 13.91 10.60
N TYR A 175 10.81 12.72 11.20
CA TYR A 175 11.13 12.53 12.62
C TYR A 175 12.63 12.22 12.87
N GLY A 176 13.52 12.60 11.96
CA GLY A 176 14.96 12.49 12.12
C GLY A 176 15.58 11.16 11.70
N LYS A 177 14.79 10.24 11.12
CA LYS A 177 15.25 8.97 10.53
C LYS A 177 15.01 8.93 9.04
N LYS A 178 15.87 8.22 8.30
CA LYS A 178 15.70 7.96 6.88
C LYS A 178 15.06 6.58 6.66
N ALA A 179 14.36 6.41 5.54
CA ALA A 179 13.82 5.11 5.15
C ALA A 179 14.89 4.01 5.14
N SER A 180 16.10 4.32 4.67
CA SER A 180 17.23 3.38 4.62
C SER A 180 17.74 2.92 5.99
N GLU A 181 17.41 3.62 7.07
CA GLU A 181 17.78 3.25 8.44
C GLU A 181 16.72 2.39 9.12
N VAL A 182 15.43 2.55 8.75
CA VAL A 182 14.29 1.92 9.43
C VAL A 182 13.76 0.72 8.64
N MET A 183 13.56 0.88 7.34
CA MET A 183 12.91 -0.14 6.49
C MET A 183 13.61 -1.51 6.47
N PRO A 184 14.97 -1.62 6.51
CA PRO A 184 15.62 -2.92 6.46
C PRO A 184 15.16 -3.88 7.56
N SER A 185 15.03 -3.41 8.81
CA SER A 185 14.62 -4.24 9.96
C SER A 185 13.15 -4.69 9.89
N LEU A 186 12.31 -3.97 9.15
CA LEU A 186 10.92 -4.31 8.91
C LEU A 186 10.79 -5.30 7.74
N VAL A 187 11.50 -5.01 6.64
CA VAL A 187 11.42 -5.81 5.41
C VAL A 187 12.09 -7.18 5.56
N GLU A 188 13.12 -7.32 6.40
CA GLU A 188 13.71 -8.63 6.72
C GLU A 188 12.70 -9.63 7.32
N CYS A 189 11.57 -9.13 7.86
CA CYS A 189 10.47 -9.92 8.38
C CYS A 189 9.43 -10.30 7.31
N CYS A 190 9.55 -9.84 6.07
CA CYS A 190 8.54 -10.02 5.03
C CYS A 190 8.78 -11.27 4.19
N ASP A 191 7.70 -12.01 3.95
CA ASP A 191 7.67 -13.13 2.98
C ASP A 191 7.41 -12.61 1.55
N ILE A 192 6.73 -11.45 1.42
CA ILE A 192 6.33 -10.88 0.13
C ILE A 192 6.60 -9.38 0.15
N ILE A 193 7.33 -8.91 -0.86
CA ILE A 193 7.71 -7.51 -1.02
C ILE A 193 7.10 -6.98 -2.31
N LEU A 194 6.30 -5.91 -2.19
CA LEU A 194 5.78 -5.13 -3.30
C LEU A 194 6.47 -3.77 -3.33
N GLY A 195 6.71 -3.26 -4.52
CA GLY A 195 7.16 -1.89 -4.74
C GLY A 195 6.90 -1.45 -6.19
N ASN A 196 7.21 -0.21 -6.49
CA ASN A 196 7.31 0.27 -7.86
C ASN A 196 8.77 0.26 -8.33
N GLU A 197 9.02 0.70 -9.57
CA GLU A 197 10.35 0.66 -10.18
C GLU A 197 11.40 1.45 -9.40
N GLU A 198 11.01 2.48 -8.64
CA GLU A 198 11.92 3.38 -7.92
C GLU A 198 12.10 3.01 -6.44
N ASP A 199 11.16 2.27 -5.84
CA ASP A 199 11.14 2.05 -4.40
C ASP A 199 12.39 1.30 -3.91
N ALA A 200 12.85 0.29 -4.63
CA ALA A 200 14.05 -0.47 -4.29
C ALA A 200 15.31 0.41 -4.28
N GLU A 201 15.43 1.33 -5.23
CA GLU A 201 16.54 2.29 -5.28
C GLU A 201 16.45 3.29 -4.12
N LYS A 202 15.28 3.91 -3.93
CA LYS A 202 15.09 4.98 -2.94
C LYS A 202 15.24 4.49 -1.50
N VAL A 203 14.82 3.26 -1.21
CA VAL A 203 14.84 2.69 0.13
C VAL A 203 16.14 1.95 0.43
N PHE A 204 16.66 1.17 -0.52
CA PHE A 204 17.77 0.26 -0.30
C PHE A 204 19.01 0.53 -1.17
N GLY A 205 18.94 1.47 -2.11
CA GLY A 205 20.02 1.74 -3.07
C GLY A 205 20.17 0.65 -4.14
N ILE A 206 19.20 -0.25 -4.30
CA ILE A 206 19.22 -1.35 -5.26
C ILE A 206 18.81 -0.82 -6.63
N LYS A 207 19.67 -1.02 -7.63
CA LYS A 207 19.47 -0.62 -9.03
C LYS A 207 19.59 -1.83 -9.94
N PRO A 208 18.94 -1.80 -11.13
CA PRO A 208 19.20 -2.82 -12.14
C PRO A 208 20.69 -2.85 -12.50
N GLU A 209 21.27 -4.03 -12.57
CA GLU A 209 22.65 -4.20 -13.07
C GLU A 209 22.66 -4.11 -14.58
N GLY A 210 23.62 -3.32 -15.14
CA GLY A 210 23.79 -3.16 -16.59
C GLY A 210 22.85 -2.15 -17.24
N PHE A 211 22.16 -1.31 -16.46
CA PHE A 211 21.24 -0.31 -16.99
C PHE A 211 21.98 0.94 -17.50
N ASP A 212 21.89 1.19 -18.81
CA ASP A 212 22.22 2.48 -19.42
C ASP A 212 20.91 3.22 -19.73
N ALA A 213 20.60 4.23 -18.91
CA ALA A 213 19.36 5.03 -19.02
C ALA A 213 19.20 5.71 -20.41
N ALA A 214 20.27 5.81 -21.18
CA ALA A 214 20.26 6.42 -22.52
C ALA A 214 19.82 5.45 -23.63
N ALA A 215 19.75 4.14 -23.37
CA ALA A 215 19.52 3.13 -24.40
C ALA A 215 18.07 2.60 -24.49
N THR A 216 17.18 2.94 -23.56
CA THR A 216 15.82 2.39 -23.50
C THR A 216 14.76 3.43 -23.87
N GLU A 217 14.40 3.48 -25.14
CA GLU A 217 13.13 4.10 -25.58
C GLU A 217 11.94 3.33 -25.03
N GLY A 218 11.56 3.56 -23.75
CA GLY A 218 10.26 3.18 -23.18
C GLY A 218 9.89 1.69 -23.19
N LYS A 219 10.80 0.77 -23.53
CA LYS A 219 10.58 -0.68 -23.43
C LYS A 219 11.10 -1.18 -22.11
N VAL A 220 10.17 -1.58 -21.26
CA VAL A 220 10.41 -2.30 -20.00
C VAL A 220 11.16 -3.59 -20.32
N ASN A 221 12.43 -3.71 -19.88
CA ASN A 221 13.22 -4.91 -20.07
C ASN A 221 13.01 -5.85 -18.88
N ALA A 222 12.41 -7.02 -19.12
CA ALA A 222 12.14 -8.03 -18.06
C ALA A 222 13.41 -8.42 -17.28
N ALA A 223 14.58 -8.47 -17.92
CA ALA A 223 15.84 -8.81 -17.27
C ALA A 223 16.27 -7.79 -16.22
N GLU A 224 15.93 -6.52 -16.37
CA GLU A 224 16.23 -5.46 -15.39
C GLU A 224 15.42 -5.66 -14.09
N PHE A 225 14.15 -6.02 -14.23
CA PHE A 225 13.31 -6.30 -13.05
C PHE A 225 13.70 -7.58 -12.35
N GLU A 226 14.11 -8.62 -13.08
CA GLU A 226 14.62 -9.85 -12.50
C GLU A 226 15.88 -9.58 -11.66
N SER A 227 16.80 -8.73 -12.16
CA SER A 227 17.99 -8.32 -11.42
C SER A 227 17.62 -7.61 -10.10
N VAL A 228 16.69 -6.66 -10.12
CA VAL A 228 16.24 -5.95 -8.91
C VAL A 228 15.58 -6.92 -7.91
N CYS A 229 14.70 -7.81 -8.39
CA CYS A 229 14.03 -8.80 -7.56
C CYS A 229 15.02 -9.77 -6.90
N THR A 230 16.02 -10.23 -7.66
CA THR A 230 17.07 -11.13 -7.17
C THR A 230 17.92 -10.45 -6.09
N GLN A 231 18.31 -9.20 -6.31
CA GLN A 231 19.07 -8.42 -5.31
C GLN A 231 18.25 -8.20 -4.04
N LEU A 232 16.92 -7.92 -4.15
CA LEU A 232 16.03 -7.79 -2.98
C LEU A 232 15.94 -9.11 -2.20
N MET A 233 15.75 -10.25 -2.87
CA MET A 233 15.71 -11.55 -2.20
C MET A 233 17.05 -11.93 -1.57
N HIS A 234 18.15 -11.57 -2.21
CA HIS A 234 19.48 -11.80 -1.65
C HIS A 234 19.71 -10.95 -0.38
N LYS A 235 19.23 -9.70 -0.39
CA LYS A 235 19.30 -8.81 0.77
C LYS A 235 18.34 -9.24 1.89
N PHE A 236 17.18 -9.77 1.54
CA PHE A 236 16.11 -10.19 2.46
C PHE A 236 15.77 -11.67 2.23
N PRO A 237 16.55 -12.62 2.78
CA PRO A 237 16.43 -14.05 2.46
C PRO A 237 15.09 -14.69 2.87
N ARG A 238 14.30 -14.02 3.71
CA ARG A 238 12.95 -14.47 4.07
C ARG A 238 11.95 -14.26 2.92
N ALA A 239 12.21 -13.31 2.04
CA ALA A 239 11.31 -12.98 0.94
C ALA A 239 11.20 -14.16 -0.04
N LYS A 240 9.99 -14.63 -0.23
CA LYS A 240 9.63 -15.73 -1.16
C LYS A 240 9.16 -15.19 -2.50
N LYS A 241 8.66 -13.96 -2.52
CA LYS A 241 8.15 -13.30 -3.72
C LYS A 241 8.47 -11.81 -3.68
N VAL A 242 8.92 -11.29 -4.81
CA VAL A 242 9.10 -9.86 -5.03
C VAL A 242 8.25 -9.45 -6.22
N ILE A 243 7.48 -8.39 -6.05
CA ILE A 243 6.56 -7.89 -7.06
C ILE A 243 6.88 -6.43 -7.35
N ILE A 244 6.88 -6.06 -8.63
CA ILE A 244 7.09 -4.68 -9.08
C ILE A 244 5.91 -4.27 -9.95
N THR A 245 5.20 -3.20 -9.54
CA THR A 245 4.17 -2.58 -10.37
C THR A 245 4.80 -1.70 -11.44
N LEU A 246 4.28 -1.78 -12.65
CA LEU A 246 4.78 -1.10 -13.83
C LEU A 246 3.75 -0.08 -14.32
N ARG A 247 4.04 1.21 -14.10
CA ARG A 247 3.14 2.30 -14.48
C ARG A 247 3.79 3.23 -15.51
N GLY A 248 3.24 3.26 -16.71
CA GLY A 248 3.56 4.31 -17.68
C GLY A 248 2.55 5.46 -17.56
N SER A 249 3.00 6.65 -17.14
CA SER A 249 2.15 7.84 -17.05
C SER A 249 2.23 8.64 -18.34
N ILE A 250 1.16 8.61 -19.15
CA ILE A 250 1.06 9.37 -20.40
C ILE A 250 0.53 10.78 -20.12
N ASN A 251 -0.55 10.86 -19.34
CA ASN A 251 -1.08 12.12 -18.82
C ASN A 251 -1.92 11.87 -17.55
N ALA A 252 -2.61 12.89 -17.04
CA ALA A 252 -3.38 12.78 -15.80
C ALA A 252 -4.55 11.78 -15.88
N ASN A 253 -5.08 11.51 -17.06
CA ASN A 253 -6.23 10.63 -17.29
C ASN A 253 -5.87 9.35 -18.05
N HIS A 254 -4.59 9.16 -18.41
CA HIS A 254 -4.14 8.07 -19.25
C HIS A 254 -2.83 7.46 -18.71
N ASN A 255 -2.90 6.21 -18.28
CA ASN A 255 -1.76 5.42 -17.84
C ASN A 255 -1.73 4.09 -18.57
N THR A 256 -0.54 3.51 -18.71
CA THR A 256 -0.44 2.06 -18.89
C THR A 256 -0.16 1.40 -17.54
N TRP A 257 -0.65 0.17 -17.36
CA TRP A 257 -0.57 -0.53 -16.09
C TRP A 257 -0.27 -2.01 -16.27
N GLY A 258 0.64 -2.54 -15.48
CA GLY A 258 1.05 -3.93 -15.47
C GLY A 258 1.88 -4.24 -14.23
N GLY A 259 2.45 -5.43 -14.17
CA GLY A 259 3.32 -5.84 -13.09
C GLY A 259 4.15 -7.07 -13.44
N VAL A 260 5.20 -7.28 -12.67
CA VAL A 260 6.00 -8.50 -12.66
C VAL A 260 6.03 -9.10 -11.26
N LEU A 261 6.15 -10.42 -11.18
CA LEU A 261 6.31 -11.18 -9.96
C LEU A 261 7.48 -12.16 -10.15
N TYR A 262 8.41 -12.14 -9.20
CA TYR A 262 9.54 -13.06 -9.14
C TYR A 262 9.38 -13.98 -7.91
N ASP A 263 9.42 -15.28 -8.11
CA ASP A 263 9.23 -16.30 -7.07
C ASP A 263 10.55 -16.90 -6.53
N GLY A 264 11.68 -16.30 -6.91
CA GLY A 264 13.02 -16.79 -6.62
C GLY A 264 13.61 -17.71 -7.69
N GLN A 265 12.81 -18.14 -8.68
CA GLN A 265 13.24 -18.99 -9.78
C GLN A 265 12.80 -18.45 -11.14
N LYS A 266 11.62 -17.86 -11.20
CA LYS A 266 10.99 -17.42 -12.45
C LYS A 266 10.36 -16.04 -12.30
N LEU A 267 10.55 -15.21 -13.32
CA LEU A 267 9.84 -13.93 -13.46
C LEU A 267 8.56 -14.15 -14.29
N TYR A 268 7.43 -13.81 -13.69
CA TYR A 268 6.13 -13.76 -14.34
C TYR A 268 5.83 -12.32 -14.74
N THR A 269 5.25 -12.13 -15.91
CA THR A 269 4.85 -10.81 -16.41
C THR A 269 3.36 -10.83 -16.71
N SER A 270 2.64 -9.83 -16.21
CA SER A 270 1.21 -9.67 -16.51
C SER A 270 0.96 -9.10 -17.90
N PRO A 271 -0.27 -9.19 -18.44
CA PRO A 271 -0.72 -8.32 -19.51
C PRO A 271 -0.55 -6.84 -19.11
N ARG A 272 -0.33 -5.99 -20.13
CA ARG A 272 -0.28 -4.54 -19.95
C ARG A 272 -1.63 -3.93 -20.35
N TYR A 273 -2.27 -3.26 -19.42
CA TYR A 273 -3.54 -2.55 -19.67
C TYR A 273 -3.26 -1.11 -20.06
N ASP A 274 -4.06 -0.61 -21.00
CA ASP A 274 -4.09 0.79 -21.41
C ASP A 274 -5.32 1.46 -20.81
N ILE A 275 -5.12 2.30 -19.78
CA ILE A 275 -6.21 2.93 -19.01
C ILE A 275 -6.37 4.36 -19.50
N THR A 276 -7.27 4.56 -20.46
CA THR A 276 -7.43 5.83 -21.20
C THR A 276 -8.31 6.87 -20.52
N HIS A 277 -9.17 6.46 -19.57
CA HIS A 277 -10.11 7.32 -18.87
C HIS A 277 -10.10 7.03 -17.37
N ILE A 278 -9.07 7.56 -16.70
CA ILE A 278 -8.95 7.41 -15.25
C ILE A 278 -9.98 8.29 -14.56
N VAL A 279 -10.88 7.66 -13.79
CA VAL A 279 -11.84 8.33 -12.91
C VAL A 279 -11.15 8.76 -11.62
N ASP A 280 -10.45 7.80 -10.97
CA ASP A 280 -9.63 8.06 -9.78
C ASP A 280 -8.42 7.11 -9.74
N ARG A 281 -7.24 7.70 -9.62
CA ARG A 281 -5.98 6.92 -9.55
C ARG A 281 -5.50 6.61 -8.13
N VAL A 282 -6.10 7.26 -7.12
CA VAL A 282 -5.73 7.03 -5.71
C VAL A 282 -6.13 5.61 -5.32
N GLY A 283 -5.28 4.90 -4.62
CA GLY A 283 -5.51 3.51 -4.24
C GLY A 283 -5.23 2.46 -5.34
N GLY A 284 -4.68 2.86 -6.50
CA GLY A 284 -4.32 1.91 -7.56
C GLY A 284 -3.30 0.85 -7.11
N GLY A 285 -2.26 1.25 -6.36
CA GLY A 285 -1.31 0.33 -5.73
C GLY A 285 -1.96 -0.55 -4.67
N ASP A 286 -2.81 0.04 -3.83
CA ASP A 286 -3.48 -0.66 -2.74
C ASP A 286 -4.44 -1.73 -3.27
N SER A 287 -5.22 -1.42 -4.32
CA SER A 287 -6.09 -2.41 -4.98
C SER A 287 -5.33 -3.51 -5.70
N PHE A 288 -4.14 -3.19 -6.24
CA PHE A 288 -3.22 -4.22 -6.75
C PHE A 288 -2.80 -5.16 -5.61
N MET A 289 -2.38 -4.60 -4.47
CA MET A 289 -1.94 -5.41 -3.33
C MET A 289 -3.09 -6.25 -2.75
N GLY A 290 -4.29 -5.68 -2.60
CA GLY A 290 -5.47 -6.43 -2.18
C GLY A 290 -5.79 -7.60 -3.14
N GLY A 291 -5.74 -7.34 -4.45
CA GLY A 291 -5.90 -8.37 -5.49
C GLY A 291 -4.81 -9.43 -5.46
N LEU A 292 -3.55 -9.03 -5.19
CA LEU A 292 -2.42 -9.96 -5.07
C LEU A 292 -2.57 -10.89 -3.86
N ILE A 293 -2.88 -10.35 -2.68
CA ILE A 293 -3.10 -11.16 -1.47
C ILE A 293 -4.25 -12.16 -1.72
N TYR A 294 -5.37 -11.69 -2.26
CA TYR A 294 -6.48 -12.56 -2.63
C TYR A 294 -6.04 -13.66 -3.60
N GLY A 295 -5.31 -13.29 -4.66
CA GLY A 295 -4.84 -14.23 -5.67
C GLY A 295 -3.91 -15.30 -5.10
N LEU A 296 -2.95 -14.92 -4.26
CA LEU A 296 -2.01 -15.85 -3.61
C LEU A 296 -2.69 -16.78 -2.61
N LEU A 297 -3.74 -16.32 -1.93
CA LEU A 297 -4.55 -17.13 -1.03
C LEU A 297 -5.46 -18.11 -1.77
N THR A 298 -5.98 -17.72 -2.94
CA THR A 298 -7.01 -18.45 -3.68
C THR A 298 -6.43 -19.38 -4.75
N TYR A 299 -5.42 -18.91 -5.49
CA TYR A 299 -4.81 -19.64 -6.61
C TYR A 299 -3.48 -20.26 -6.17
N THR A 300 -3.49 -21.00 -5.09
CA THR A 300 -2.29 -21.61 -4.50
C THR A 300 -1.45 -22.35 -5.55
N GLY A 301 -0.20 -21.96 -5.71
CA GLY A 301 0.74 -22.55 -6.68
C GLY A 301 0.65 -21.95 -8.10
N ASP A 302 -0.24 -20.99 -8.36
CA ASP A 302 -0.34 -20.30 -9.65
C ASP A 302 -0.07 -18.79 -9.47
N ASP A 303 1.20 -18.44 -9.32
CA ASP A 303 1.65 -17.06 -9.11
C ASP A 303 1.33 -16.15 -10.30
N HIS A 304 1.32 -16.72 -11.53
CA HIS A 304 0.97 -15.94 -12.72
C HIS A 304 -0.51 -15.52 -12.70
N LYS A 305 -1.40 -16.42 -12.29
CA LYS A 305 -2.82 -16.10 -12.14
C LYS A 305 -3.07 -15.09 -11.03
N ALA A 306 -2.36 -15.22 -9.90
CA ALA A 306 -2.43 -14.23 -8.80
C ALA A 306 -1.99 -12.83 -9.27
N LEU A 307 -0.87 -12.74 -10.01
CA LEU A 307 -0.40 -11.48 -10.60
C LEU A 307 -1.42 -10.90 -11.59
N ASN A 308 -1.98 -11.72 -12.48
CA ASN A 308 -2.95 -11.27 -13.47
C ASN A 308 -4.23 -10.72 -12.81
N PHE A 309 -4.69 -11.39 -11.74
CA PHE A 309 -5.83 -10.90 -10.95
C PHE A 309 -5.52 -9.55 -10.30
N ALA A 310 -4.34 -9.38 -9.69
CA ALA A 310 -3.91 -8.14 -9.05
C ALA A 310 -3.89 -6.96 -10.03
N VAL A 311 -3.33 -7.15 -11.22
CA VAL A 311 -3.26 -6.10 -12.26
C VAL A 311 -4.66 -5.75 -12.77
N ALA A 312 -5.52 -6.75 -13.00
CA ALA A 312 -6.90 -6.52 -13.45
C ALA A 312 -7.73 -5.78 -12.39
N ALA A 313 -7.62 -6.16 -11.12
CA ALA A 313 -8.28 -5.51 -10.00
C ALA A 313 -7.90 -4.03 -9.89
N SER A 314 -6.60 -3.75 -9.99
CA SER A 314 -6.10 -2.37 -9.98
C SER A 314 -6.57 -1.57 -11.20
N CYS A 315 -6.60 -2.19 -12.38
CA CYS A 315 -7.13 -1.56 -13.58
C CYS A 315 -8.60 -1.15 -13.39
N LEU A 316 -9.43 -2.05 -12.85
CA LEU A 316 -10.85 -1.77 -12.56
C LEU A 316 -11.00 -0.66 -11.51
N LYS A 317 -10.14 -0.60 -10.49
CA LYS A 317 -10.17 0.48 -9.49
C LYS A 317 -10.07 1.87 -10.12
N HIS A 318 -9.28 2.04 -11.17
CA HIS A 318 -9.15 3.32 -11.86
C HIS A 318 -10.46 3.82 -12.50
N THR A 319 -11.51 3.00 -12.56
CA THR A 319 -12.82 3.33 -13.14
C THR A 319 -13.86 3.82 -12.12
N ILE A 320 -13.53 3.82 -10.83
CA ILE A 320 -14.44 4.20 -9.75
C ILE A 320 -13.84 5.31 -8.88
N PHE A 321 -14.72 6.12 -8.26
CA PHE A 321 -14.34 7.09 -7.23
C PHE A 321 -14.12 6.40 -5.87
N GLY A 322 -13.24 6.99 -5.02
CA GLY A 322 -13.00 6.55 -3.64
C GLY A 322 -11.80 5.66 -3.43
#